data_ca481115ead3de94b2af7cab4f0a0fc0
#
_entry.id   ca481115ead3de94b2af7cab4f0a0fc0
#
_cell.length_a   1.000
_cell.length_b   1.000
_cell.length_c   1.000
_cell.angle_alpha   90.00
_cell.angle_beta   90.00
_cell.angle_gamma   90.00
#
_symmetry.space_group_name_H-M   'P 1'
#
loop_
_entity.id
_entity.type
_entity.pdbx_description
1 polymer ?
#
loop_
_entity_poly.entity_id
_entity_poly.type
_entity_poly.pdbx_seq_one_letter_code
_entity_poly.pdbx_strand_id
1 'polypeptide(L)'
;FYAFTATPKGKTLEMFGRPGADGTPQAFHVYSMQQAIEEGFILDVLRNYTTYKTAFQLAQKADGKTAPTDEVDEATATKGLMRWVSLHPTNIAQKVQIIVEHYRTNVAHLLDGHGKAMVVTSSRAAALKYKTAIDRYIASHGYEMGTLVAFSGSLTSEQVEEVVPGVAEPYTEHNMNPGLRGRTIPNAFGGDQYQVLIVANKYQTGFDQPLLCAMYVDKRLDGIEAVQTLSRLNRTLPSKGKDTTYVLDFVNDPETILNSFLPYFRTAQITQTTDPDLVHDLARKLETAGIYTADEVDRFAHAFIIEKAHGKHTGALKSAADRFNDRYYAALKDQDKASIDELDLFRKDVGSFVRLYDFLSQIVDYEDTDLEKLALFLRLLKPRLTVRKSTEELDLSSIELTHIKQTRRSEGSISLTGDGDKLKPM
;
A
#
# COMPACT_ATOMS: atom_id res chain seq x y z
N PHE A 1 -1.31 -16.45 -25.74
CA PHE A 1 -0.77 -16.01 -24.46
C PHE A 1 -1.63 -16.55 -23.33
N TYR A 2 -1.00 -16.90 -22.18
CA TYR A 2 -1.68 -17.38 -20.98
C TYR A 2 -1.25 -16.53 -19.79
N ALA A 3 -2.18 -16.19 -18.90
CA ALA A 3 -1.91 -15.49 -17.63
C ALA A 3 -2.29 -16.41 -16.46
N PHE A 4 -1.36 -16.57 -15.51
CA PHE A 4 -1.58 -17.31 -14.27
C PHE A 4 -1.55 -16.32 -13.10
N THR A 5 -2.61 -16.26 -12.33
CA THR A 5 -2.73 -15.36 -11.17
C THR A 5 -3.65 -15.95 -10.12
N ALA A 6 -3.29 -15.76 -8.85
CA ALA A 6 -4.17 -16.11 -7.73
C ALA A 6 -5.23 -15.03 -7.45
N THR A 7 -5.03 -13.81 -7.97
CA THR A 7 -5.93 -12.67 -7.76
C THR A 7 -6.24 -12.00 -9.10
N PRO A 8 -7.04 -12.65 -9.97
CA PRO A 8 -7.42 -12.04 -11.24
C PRO A 8 -8.19 -10.74 -11.00
N LYS A 9 -7.88 -9.72 -11.79
CA LYS A 9 -8.66 -8.48 -11.87
C LYS A 9 -9.59 -8.55 -13.08
N GLY A 10 -10.64 -7.72 -13.13
CA GLY A 10 -11.51 -7.61 -14.30
C GLY A 10 -10.71 -7.47 -15.59
N LYS A 11 -9.75 -6.55 -15.61
CA LYS A 11 -8.81 -6.35 -16.70
C LYS A 11 -8.02 -7.62 -17.12
N THR A 12 -7.66 -8.47 -16.19
CA THR A 12 -6.98 -9.74 -16.49
C THR A 12 -7.92 -10.70 -17.22
N LEU A 13 -9.18 -10.74 -16.81
CA LEU A 13 -10.20 -11.58 -17.45
C LEU A 13 -10.58 -11.04 -18.84
N GLU A 14 -10.68 -9.72 -18.99
CA GLU A 14 -10.95 -9.09 -20.30
C GLU A 14 -9.83 -9.38 -21.31
N MET A 15 -8.55 -9.37 -20.88
CA MET A 15 -7.40 -9.61 -21.77
C MET A 15 -7.12 -11.08 -22.03
N PHE A 16 -7.28 -11.96 -21.06
CA PHE A 16 -6.84 -13.36 -21.10
C PHE A 16 -7.95 -14.38 -20.85
N GLY A 17 -9.15 -13.91 -20.50
CA GLY A 17 -10.31 -14.76 -20.27
C GLY A 17 -10.96 -15.25 -21.56
N ARG A 18 -12.02 -16.02 -21.43
CA ARG A 18 -12.90 -16.45 -22.52
C ARG A 18 -14.31 -15.92 -22.28
N PRO A 19 -15.12 -15.69 -23.34
CA PRO A 19 -16.52 -15.32 -23.16
C PRO A 19 -17.28 -16.43 -22.40
N GLY A 20 -18.00 -16.07 -21.34
CA GLY A 20 -18.95 -16.93 -20.67
C GLY A 20 -20.26 -17.07 -21.46
N ALA A 21 -21.19 -17.88 -20.94
CA ALA A 21 -22.49 -18.08 -21.55
C ALA A 21 -23.34 -16.79 -21.61
N ASP A 22 -23.08 -15.86 -20.72
CA ASP A 22 -23.69 -14.53 -20.59
C ASP A 22 -22.91 -13.42 -21.33
N GLY A 23 -21.83 -13.79 -22.05
CA GLY A 23 -20.94 -12.87 -22.73
C GLY A 23 -19.91 -12.19 -21.82
N THR A 24 -19.94 -12.39 -20.50
CA THR A 24 -18.96 -11.83 -19.58
C THR A 24 -17.61 -12.55 -19.65
N PRO A 25 -16.47 -11.83 -19.54
CA PRO A 25 -15.15 -12.47 -19.53
C PRO A 25 -14.98 -13.39 -18.32
N GLN A 26 -14.65 -14.64 -18.54
CA GLN A 26 -14.43 -15.65 -17.50
C GLN A 26 -13.04 -16.26 -17.58
N ALA A 27 -12.52 -16.71 -16.44
CA ALA A 27 -11.27 -17.46 -16.42
C ALA A 27 -11.37 -18.74 -17.24
N PHE A 28 -10.29 -19.10 -17.94
CA PHE A 28 -10.22 -20.36 -18.67
C PHE A 28 -10.35 -21.57 -17.74
N HIS A 29 -9.68 -21.51 -16.61
CA HIS A 29 -9.71 -22.51 -15.53
C HIS A 29 -9.53 -21.82 -14.18
N VAL A 30 -10.24 -22.26 -13.17
CA VAL A 30 -10.12 -21.78 -11.77
C VAL A 30 -9.73 -22.96 -10.89
N TYR A 31 -8.58 -22.83 -10.23
CA TYR A 31 -8.19 -23.66 -9.10
C TYR A 31 -8.30 -22.75 -7.86
N SER A 32 -9.36 -22.91 -7.10
CA SER A 32 -9.73 -21.98 -6.03
C SER A 32 -8.79 -22.09 -4.83
N MET A 33 -8.72 -21.02 -4.01
CA MET A 33 -7.98 -21.03 -2.76
C MET A 33 -8.53 -22.12 -1.82
N GLN A 34 -9.85 -22.31 -1.78
CA GLN A 34 -10.49 -23.37 -1.02
C GLN A 34 -9.97 -24.76 -1.41
N GLN A 35 -9.98 -25.08 -2.71
CA GLN A 35 -9.46 -26.35 -3.20
C GLN A 35 -7.98 -26.54 -2.82
N ALA A 36 -7.18 -25.51 -2.99
CA ALA A 36 -5.76 -25.56 -2.67
C ALA A 36 -5.49 -25.78 -1.16
N ILE A 37 -6.35 -25.26 -0.27
CA ILE A 37 -6.29 -25.51 1.17
C ILE A 37 -6.74 -26.95 1.48
N GLU A 38 -7.87 -27.39 0.93
CA GLU A 38 -8.43 -28.72 1.15
C GLU A 38 -7.47 -29.83 0.66
N GLU A 39 -6.80 -29.60 -0.46
CA GLU A 39 -5.80 -30.52 -1.03
C GLU A 39 -4.40 -30.38 -0.39
N GLY A 40 -4.21 -29.44 0.55
CA GLY A 40 -2.97 -29.23 1.28
C GLY A 40 -1.81 -28.60 0.48
N PHE A 41 -2.11 -27.96 -0.65
CA PHE A 41 -1.10 -27.22 -1.43
C PHE A 41 -0.74 -25.87 -0.80
N ILE A 42 -1.69 -25.25 -0.07
CA ILE A 42 -1.47 -24.02 0.66
C ILE A 42 -2.09 -24.11 2.05
N LEU A 43 -1.63 -23.25 2.97
CA LEU A 43 -2.20 -23.12 4.31
C LEU A 43 -3.26 -22.01 4.35
N ASP A 44 -4.24 -22.18 5.26
CA ASP A 44 -5.18 -21.11 5.61
C ASP A 44 -4.48 -20.10 6.54
N VAL A 45 -4.16 -18.93 5.99
CA VAL A 45 -3.43 -17.87 6.70
C VAL A 45 -4.30 -17.12 7.72
N LEU A 46 -5.62 -17.28 7.66
CA LEU A 46 -6.55 -16.64 8.59
C LEU A 46 -6.89 -17.51 9.81
N ARG A 47 -6.34 -18.72 9.89
CA ARG A 47 -6.63 -19.67 10.98
C ARG A 47 -6.17 -19.16 12.34
N ASN A 48 -5.00 -18.51 12.42
CA ASN A 48 -4.46 -17.91 13.63
C ASN A 48 -4.28 -16.40 13.43
N TYR A 49 -5.40 -15.69 13.36
CA TYR A 49 -5.42 -14.26 13.13
C TYR A 49 -5.77 -13.52 14.42
N THR A 50 -4.86 -12.69 14.90
CA THR A 50 -5.00 -11.92 16.14
C THR A 50 -4.98 -10.44 15.86
N THR A 51 -5.95 -9.68 16.36
CA THR A 51 -5.98 -8.22 16.22
C THR A 51 -5.68 -7.51 17.52
N TYR A 52 -5.02 -6.36 17.40
CA TYR A 52 -4.73 -5.44 18.50
C TYR A 52 -5.42 -4.09 18.25
N LYS A 53 -5.90 -3.47 19.30
CA LYS A 53 -6.44 -2.10 19.25
C LYS A 53 -5.50 -1.17 20.00
N THR A 54 -5.13 -0.06 19.34
CA THR A 54 -4.37 1.01 19.95
C THR A 54 -5.32 1.99 20.62
N ALA A 55 -5.18 2.18 21.91
CA ALA A 55 -5.83 3.26 22.66
C ALA A 55 -4.78 4.27 23.10
N PHE A 56 -5.05 5.56 22.94
CA PHE A 56 -4.14 6.63 23.33
C PHE A 56 -4.88 7.83 23.90
N GLN A 57 -4.17 8.62 24.72
CA GLN A 57 -4.62 9.89 25.22
C GLN A 57 -3.59 10.96 24.90
N LEU A 58 -4.06 12.12 24.52
CA LEU A 58 -3.24 13.27 24.22
C LEU A 58 -3.50 14.36 25.24
N ALA A 59 -2.45 15.08 25.62
CA ALA A 59 -2.54 16.28 26.42
C ALA A 59 -1.78 17.41 25.73
N GLN A 60 -2.29 18.63 25.83
CA GLN A 60 -1.59 19.80 25.37
C GLN A 60 -0.51 20.15 26.40
N LYS A 61 0.72 20.41 25.95
CA LYS A 61 1.79 20.88 26.84
C LYS A 61 1.42 22.22 27.43
N ALA A 62 1.58 22.36 28.73
CA ALA A 62 1.21 23.57 29.49
C ALA A 62 2.25 24.70 29.36
N ASP A 63 2.79 24.94 28.19
CA ASP A 63 3.67 26.07 27.90
C ASP A 63 2.87 27.19 27.21
N GLY A 64 2.31 28.07 27.98
CA GLY A 64 1.62 29.33 27.71
C GLY A 64 1.67 30.04 26.34
N LYS A 65 1.78 29.30 25.25
CA LYS A 65 1.66 29.79 23.88
C LYS A 65 0.29 29.43 23.34
N THR A 66 -0.48 30.46 23.04
CA THR A 66 -1.76 30.37 22.28
C THR A 66 -1.55 29.52 21.05
N ALA A 67 -2.41 28.51 20.88
CA ALA A 67 -2.42 27.69 19.66
C ALA A 67 -2.58 28.60 18.42
N PRO A 68 -1.88 28.32 17.31
CA PRO A 68 -2.11 29.03 16.06
C PRO A 68 -3.57 28.84 15.64
N THR A 69 -4.22 29.94 15.29
CA THR A 69 -5.61 29.97 14.79
C THR A 69 -5.70 29.69 13.28
N ASP A 70 -4.80 28.92 12.71
CA ASP A 70 -4.91 28.52 11.31
C ASP A 70 -5.89 27.34 11.22
N GLU A 71 -7.01 27.56 10.53
CA GLU A 71 -8.02 26.53 10.25
C GLU A 71 -7.41 25.43 9.36
N VAL A 72 -6.88 24.41 10.00
CA VAL A 72 -6.46 23.18 9.31
C VAL A 72 -7.70 22.34 9.05
N ASP A 73 -7.86 21.83 7.81
CA ASP A 73 -8.93 20.90 7.49
C ASP A 73 -8.93 19.72 8.47
N GLU A 74 -10.05 19.48 9.16
CA GLU A 74 -10.20 18.47 10.21
C GLU A 74 -9.74 17.07 9.77
N ALA A 75 -10.00 16.69 8.50
CA ALA A 75 -9.57 15.41 7.96
C ALA A 75 -8.05 15.32 7.79
N THR A 76 -7.39 16.43 7.43
CA THR A 76 -5.93 16.50 7.29
C THR A 76 -5.26 16.52 8.66
N ALA A 77 -5.82 17.26 9.62
CA ALA A 77 -5.38 17.28 11.01
C ALA A 77 -5.47 15.89 11.63
N THR A 78 -6.60 15.20 11.44
CA THR A 78 -6.80 13.84 11.94
C THR A 78 -5.80 12.85 11.34
N LYS A 79 -5.53 12.93 10.04
CA LYS A 79 -4.53 12.06 9.38
C LYS A 79 -3.12 12.33 9.87
N GLY A 80 -2.74 13.61 10.02
CA GLY A 80 -1.44 14.02 10.56
C GLY A 80 -1.23 13.51 11.98
N LEU A 81 -2.23 13.70 12.84
CA LEU A 81 -2.21 13.23 14.22
C LEU A 81 -2.13 11.70 14.32
N MET A 82 -2.93 11.00 13.54
CA MET A 82 -2.90 9.52 13.51
C MET A 82 -1.55 8.98 13.00
N ARG A 83 -0.95 9.65 12.01
CA ARG A 83 0.41 9.31 11.54
C ARG A 83 1.44 9.54 12.64
N TRP A 84 1.37 10.67 13.34
CA TRP A 84 2.28 10.99 14.44
C TRP A 84 2.17 9.95 15.57
N VAL A 85 0.94 9.63 16.01
CA VAL A 85 0.71 8.58 17.03
C VAL A 85 1.24 7.24 16.56
N SER A 86 1.02 6.85 15.31
CA SER A 86 1.46 5.55 14.79
C SER A 86 2.99 5.42 14.75
N LEU A 87 3.71 6.52 14.47
CA LEU A 87 5.17 6.58 14.40
C LEU A 87 5.83 6.98 15.73
N HIS A 88 5.03 7.23 16.77
CA HIS A 88 5.56 7.65 18.08
C HIS A 88 6.40 6.53 18.69
N PRO A 89 7.61 6.85 19.24
CA PRO A 89 8.53 5.84 19.77
C PRO A 89 7.90 4.89 20.80
N THR A 90 7.04 5.39 21.68
CA THR A 90 6.34 4.59 22.69
C THR A 90 5.39 3.59 22.06
N ASN A 91 4.65 3.96 21.00
CA ASN A 91 3.75 3.06 20.29
C ASN A 91 4.55 1.96 19.58
N ILE A 92 5.61 2.34 18.88
CA ILE A 92 6.49 1.38 18.20
C ILE A 92 7.13 0.44 19.24
N ALA A 93 7.59 0.94 20.38
CA ALA A 93 8.21 0.12 21.43
C ALA A 93 7.24 -0.94 21.99
N GLN A 94 5.97 -0.61 22.22
CA GLN A 94 4.96 -1.58 22.67
C GLN A 94 4.68 -2.65 21.62
N LYS A 95 4.55 -2.26 20.34
CA LYS A 95 4.35 -3.20 19.25
C LYS A 95 5.58 -4.10 19.07
N VAL A 96 6.78 -3.55 19.17
CA VAL A 96 8.05 -4.28 19.08
C VAL A 96 8.14 -5.33 20.18
N GLN A 97 7.80 -4.99 21.41
CA GLN A 97 7.74 -5.96 22.51
C GLN A 97 6.78 -7.11 22.18
N ILE A 98 5.57 -6.82 21.72
CA ILE A 98 4.59 -7.85 21.32
C ILE A 98 5.17 -8.73 20.21
N ILE A 99 5.75 -8.12 19.18
CA ILE A 99 6.31 -8.82 18.01
C ILE A 99 7.43 -9.77 18.42
N VAL A 100 8.42 -9.26 19.17
CA VAL A 100 9.59 -10.03 19.52
C VAL A 100 9.24 -11.17 20.49
N GLU A 101 8.41 -10.89 21.51
CA GLU A 101 8.02 -11.93 22.47
C GLU A 101 7.10 -12.97 21.83
N HIS A 102 6.17 -12.57 20.97
CA HIS A 102 5.35 -13.51 20.20
C HIS A 102 6.21 -14.38 19.28
N TYR A 103 7.17 -13.79 18.56
CA TYR A 103 8.08 -14.54 17.71
C TYR A 103 8.83 -15.60 18.52
N ARG A 104 9.43 -15.24 19.63
CA ARG A 104 10.20 -16.13 20.50
C ARG A 104 9.37 -17.28 21.07
N THR A 105 8.15 -16.98 21.48
CA THR A 105 7.28 -17.97 22.15
C THR A 105 6.59 -18.89 21.14
N ASN A 106 6.10 -18.37 20.02
CA ASN A 106 5.21 -19.11 19.13
C ASN A 106 5.83 -19.50 17.78
N VAL A 107 6.90 -18.84 17.34
CA VAL A 107 7.41 -18.98 15.97
C VAL A 107 8.83 -19.56 15.94
N ALA A 108 9.69 -19.15 16.84
CA ALA A 108 11.11 -19.48 16.81
C ALA A 108 11.40 -21.00 16.81
N HIS A 109 10.57 -21.79 17.48
CA HIS A 109 10.70 -23.24 17.57
C HIS A 109 10.11 -24.01 16.36
N LEU A 110 9.30 -23.33 15.54
CA LEU A 110 8.70 -23.97 14.37
C LEU A 110 9.75 -24.36 13.34
N LEU A 111 9.45 -25.38 12.55
CA LEU A 111 10.32 -25.87 11.46
C LEU A 111 11.73 -26.24 11.95
N ASP A 112 11.82 -26.92 13.09
CA ASP A 112 13.09 -27.29 13.74
C ASP A 112 13.96 -26.07 14.10
N GLY A 113 13.34 -24.97 14.53
CA GLY A 113 14.03 -23.72 14.87
C GLY A 113 14.32 -22.78 13.69
N HIS A 114 13.80 -23.08 12.50
CA HIS A 114 13.98 -22.25 11.30
C HIS A 114 12.79 -21.34 10.97
N GLY A 115 11.77 -21.28 11.83
CA GLY A 115 10.60 -20.43 11.65
C GLY A 115 10.99 -18.95 11.48
N LYS A 116 10.44 -18.27 10.47
CA LYS A 116 10.75 -16.87 10.16
C LYS A 116 9.50 -15.99 10.24
N ALA A 117 9.73 -14.70 10.42
CA ALA A 117 8.66 -13.72 10.49
C ALA A 117 8.90 -12.52 9.59
N MET A 118 7.81 -11.89 9.16
CA MET A 118 7.82 -10.64 8.41
C MET A 118 7.04 -9.55 9.15
N VAL A 119 7.59 -8.34 9.23
CA VAL A 119 6.91 -7.15 9.75
C VAL A 119 6.56 -6.25 8.57
N VAL A 120 5.28 -6.05 8.32
CA VAL A 120 4.77 -5.23 7.21
C VAL A 120 4.43 -3.85 7.74
N THR A 121 5.12 -2.83 7.25
CA THR A 121 4.99 -1.45 7.73
C THR A 121 4.36 -0.53 6.69
N SER A 122 3.74 0.55 7.16
CA SER A 122 3.00 1.52 6.34
C SER A 122 3.90 2.41 5.48
N SER A 123 5.16 2.59 5.86
CA SER A 123 6.10 3.47 5.16
C SER A 123 7.55 3.05 5.35
N ARG A 124 8.44 3.58 4.51
CA ARG A 124 9.89 3.38 4.63
C ARG A 124 10.44 3.91 5.96
N ALA A 125 9.96 5.08 6.40
CA ALA A 125 10.34 5.65 7.69
C ALA A 125 9.89 4.75 8.86
N ALA A 126 8.66 4.22 8.80
CA ALA A 126 8.20 3.22 9.75
C ALA A 126 9.10 1.97 9.77
N ALA A 127 9.49 1.45 8.59
CA ALA A 127 10.38 0.28 8.52
C ALA A 127 11.73 0.52 9.20
N LEU A 128 12.32 1.71 9.03
CA LEU A 128 13.56 2.08 9.71
C LEU A 128 13.37 2.20 11.23
N LYS A 129 12.31 2.87 11.68
CA LYS A 129 11.99 2.98 13.11
C LYS A 129 11.77 1.60 13.75
N TYR A 130 11.05 0.70 13.05
CA TYR A 130 10.87 -0.68 13.51
C TYR A 130 12.21 -1.44 13.57
N LYS A 131 13.05 -1.33 12.54
CA LYS A 131 14.37 -1.96 12.50
C LYS A 131 15.22 -1.54 13.68
N THR A 132 15.34 -0.23 13.91
CA THR A 132 16.11 0.33 15.02
C THR A 132 15.54 -0.09 16.38
N ALA A 133 14.23 -0.06 16.54
CA ALA A 133 13.56 -0.42 17.80
C ALA A 133 13.66 -1.91 18.10
N ILE A 134 13.48 -2.80 17.10
CA ILE A 134 13.62 -4.25 17.26
C ILE A 134 15.07 -4.60 17.60
N ASP A 135 16.04 -4.05 16.89
CA ASP A 135 17.46 -4.34 17.16
C ASP A 135 17.86 -3.89 18.58
N ARG A 136 17.38 -2.71 18.99
CA ARG A 136 17.60 -2.21 20.36
C ARG A 136 16.97 -3.12 21.42
N TYR A 137 15.73 -3.57 21.17
CA TYR A 137 15.03 -4.47 22.08
C TYR A 137 15.75 -5.82 22.21
N ILE A 138 16.14 -6.42 21.08
CA ILE A 138 16.91 -7.66 21.02
C ILE A 138 18.23 -7.53 21.81
N ALA A 139 18.99 -6.45 21.56
CA ALA A 139 20.25 -6.20 22.24
C ALA A 139 20.09 -6.00 23.74
N SER A 140 19.07 -5.24 24.18
CA SER A 140 18.81 -4.96 25.59
C SER A 140 18.40 -6.18 26.41
N HIS A 141 17.86 -7.22 25.74
CA HIS A 141 17.45 -8.47 26.39
C HIS A 141 18.43 -9.62 26.14
N GLY A 142 19.52 -9.39 25.41
CA GLY A 142 20.51 -10.42 25.09
C GLY A 142 19.96 -11.55 24.20
N TYR A 143 18.99 -11.26 23.33
CA TYR A 143 18.40 -12.29 22.47
C TYR A 143 19.24 -12.53 21.22
N GLU A 144 19.38 -13.79 20.82
CA GLU A 144 20.07 -14.20 19.61
C GLU A 144 19.10 -14.21 18.41
N MET A 145 18.84 -13.05 17.86
CA MET A 145 17.96 -12.87 16.69
C MET A 145 18.57 -11.87 15.72
N GLY A 146 18.58 -12.22 14.43
CA GLY A 146 18.96 -11.31 13.36
C GLY A 146 17.75 -10.72 12.63
N THR A 147 17.86 -9.44 12.26
CA THR A 147 16.81 -8.74 11.54
C THR A 147 17.33 -8.17 10.22
N LEU A 148 16.46 -8.10 9.21
CA LEU A 148 16.70 -7.41 7.94
C LEU A 148 15.61 -6.37 7.70
N VAL A 149 15.96 -5.29 7.00
CA VAL A 149 14.97 -4.31 6.53
C VAL A 149 15.01 -4.20 5.01
N ALA A 150 13.85 -4.13 4.37
CA ALA A 150 13.73 -4.04 2.92
C ALA A 150 12.82 -2.88 2.50
N PHE A 151 13.40 -1.95 1.73
CA PHE A 151 12.68 -0.82 1.14
C PHE A 151 13.42 -0.33 -0.11
N SER A 152 12.77 0.50 -0.93
CA SER A 152 13.37 1.06 -2.14
C SER A 152 13.77 2.52 -1.94
N GLY A 153 14.87 2.93 -2.58
CA GLY A 153 15.40 4.29 -2.52
C GLY A 153 16.19 4.57 -1.24
N SER A 154 16.24 5.83 -0.82
CA SER A 154 16.97 6.30 0.35
C SER A 154 16.11 7.23 1.22
N LEU A 155 16.50 7.43 2.45
CA LEU A 155 15.89 8.34 3.43
C LEU A 155 16.98 9.12 4.17
N THR A 156 16.62 10.33 4.64
CA THR A 156 17.44 11.12 5.57
C THR A 156 16.89 11.01 6.99
N SER A 157 17.69 11.41 7.99
CA SER A 157 17.25 11.48 9.39
C SER A 157 16.03 12.40 9.56
N GLU A 158 15.96 13.48 8.81
CA GLU A 158 14.82 14.39 8.77
C GLU A 158 13.53 13.68 8.29
N GLN A 159 13.62 12.85 7.25
CA GLN A 159 12.49 12.07 6.73
C GLN A 159 12.05 10.92 7.66
N VAL A 160 12.97 10.41 8.47
CA VAL A 160 12.71 9.38 9.47
C VAL A 160 12.33 10.00 10.81
N GLU A 161 12.65 11.31 11.03
CA GLU A 161 12.53 12.02 12.32
C GLU A 161 13.36 11.35 13.43
N GLU A 162 14.41 10.62 13.06
CA GLU A 162 15.29 9.91 13.99
C GLU A 162 16.66 9.68 13.34
N VAL A 163 17.73 9.87 14.12
CA VAL A 163 19.07 9.47 13.69
C VAL A 163 19.29 8.00 14.00
N VAL A 164 19.66 7.21 12.98
CA VAL A 164 20.00 5.80 13.17
C VAL A 164 21.45 5.70 13.66
N PRO A 165 21.68 5.22 14.88
CA PRO A 165 23.03 5.15 15.44
C PRO A 165 23.98 4.26 14.61
N GLY A 166 25.15 4.78 14.29
CA GLY A 166 26.18 4.01 13.58
C GLY A 166 25.94 3.81 12.08
N VAL A 167 24.92 4.42 11.49
CA VAL A 167 24.65 4.35 10.06
C VAL A 167 24.77 5.74 9.44
N ALA A 168 25.58 5.89 8.40
CA ALA A 168 25.72 7.14 7.67
C ALA A 168 24.54 7.41 6.75
N GLU A 169 24.12 8.66 6.66
CA GLU A 169 23.12 9.11 5.70
C GLU A 169 23.66 9.17 4.26
N PRO A 170 22.82 9.01 3.24
CA PRO A 170 21.40 8.66 3.33
C PRO A 170 21.20 7.18 3.71
N TYR A 171 20.15 6.89 4.49
CA TYR A 171 19.78 5.53 4.86
C TYR A 171 19.26 4.77 3.64
N THR A 172 19.91 3.67 3.33
CA THR A 172 19.58 2.79 2.20
C THR A 172 19.38 1.36 2.70
N GLU A 173 18.72 0.53 1.92
CA GLU A 173 18.61 -0.89 2.23
C GLU A 173 20.01 -1.53 2.46
N HIS A 174 21.01 -1.09 1.73
CA HIS A 174 22.37 -1.64 1.83
C HIS A 174 23.03 -1.31 3.17
N ASN A 175 23.08 -0.01 3.56
CA ASN A 175 23.77 0.39 4.78
C ASN A 175 22.99 0.08 6.07
N MET A 176 21.66 -0.12 5.96
CA MET A 176 20.83 -0.60 7.05
C MET A 176 20.97 -2.12 7.30
N ASN A 177 21.60 -2.87 6.38
CA ASN A 177 21.84 -4.31 6.50
C ASN A 177 23.34 -4.66 6.30
N PRO A 178 24.23 -4.17 7.14
CA PRO A 178 25.68 -4.33 6.92
C PRO A 178 26.16 -5.80 6.92
N GLY A 179 25.38 -6.69 7.53
CA GLY A 179 25.69 -8.13 7.60
C GLY A 179 25.39 -8.91 6.31
N LEU A 180 24.83 -8.29 5.26
CA LEU A 180 24.53 -8.98 3.99
C LEU A 180 25.79 -9.46 3.25
N ARG A 181 26.91 -8.73 3.35
CA ARG A 181 28.20 -9.08 2.71
C ARG A 181 28.04 -9.45 1.22
N GLY A 182 27.27 -8.65 0.46
CA GLY A 182 27.03 -8.87 -0.95
C GLY A 182 25.90 -9.86 -1.30
N ARG A 183 25.30 -10.54 -0.32
CA ARG A 183 24.13 -11.38 -0.54
C ARG A 183 22.89 -10.54 -0.78
N THR A 184 21.94 -11.04 -1.58
CA THR A 184 20.60 -10.44 -1.66
C THR A 184 19.79 -10.73 -0.40
N ILE A 185 18.83 -9.87 -0.07
CA ILE A 185 17.94 -10.07 1.10
C ILE A 185 17.23 -11.43 1.05
N PRO A 186 16.61 -11.88 -0.09
CA PRO A 186 16.01 -13.20 -0.13
C PRO A 186 16.97 -14.34 0.22
N ASN A 187 18.19 -14.30 -0.33
CA ASN A 187 19.21 -15.33 -0.06
C ASN A 187 19.69 -15.29 1.40
N ALA A 188 19.92 -14.11 1.96
CA ALA A 188 20.35 -13.96 3.34
C ALA A 188 19.24 -14.38 4.33
N PHE A 189 17.99 -14.03 4.03
CA PHE A 189 16.83 -14.38 4.84
C PHE A 189 16.50 -15.87 4.79
N GLY A 190 16.90 -16.59 3.74
CA GLY A 190 16.77 -18.05 3.64
C GLY A 190 17.70 -18.82 4.60
N GLY A 191 18.79 -18.20 5.08
CA GLY A 191 19.74 -18.81 6.03
C GLY A 191 19.39 -18.55 7.48
N ASP A 192 20.16 -19.11 8.40
CA ASP A 192 19.87 -19.11 9.85
C ASP A 192 20.21 -17.79 10.55
N GLN A 193 20.96 -16.91 9.90
CA GLN A 193 21.44 -15.66 10.50
C GLN A 193 20.32 -14.65 10.80
N TYR A 194 19.24 -14.68 10.03
CA TYR A 194 18.17 -13.68 10.10
C TYR A 194 16.81 -14.34 10.28
N GLN A 195 16.07 -13.93 11.30
CA GLN A 195 14.78 -14.49 11.67
C GLN A 195 13.62 -13.57 11.31
N VAL A 196 13.83 -12.25 11.30
CA VAL A 196 12.77 -11.26 11.06
C VAL A 196 13.14 -10.35 9.89
N LEU A 197 12.21 -10.21 8.93
CA LEU A 197 12.33 -9.30 7.80
C LEU A 197 11.29 -8.17 7.94
N ILE A 198 11.76 -6.93 8.02
CA ILE A 198 10.92 -5.73 8.11
C ILE A 198 10.79 -5.15 6.71
N VAL A 199 9.56 -4.91 6.23
CA VAL A 199 9.32 -4.47 4.85
C VAL A 199 8.43 -3.24 4.75
N ALA A 200 8.75 -2.37 3.77
CA ALA A 200 7.88 -1.29 3.34
C ALA A 200 7.63 -1.39 1.83
N ASN A 201 6.44 -1.84 1.45
CA ASN A 201 5.99 -2.08 0.06
C ASN A 201 6.82 -3.09 -0.76
N LYS A 202 8.04 -3.40 -0.36
CA LYS A 202 8.91 -4.37 -1.00
C LYS A 202 8.64 -5.77 -0.45
N TYR A 203 8.69 -6.80 -1.29
CA TYR A 203 8.42 -8.20 -0.94
C TYR A 203 7.00 -8.53 -0.45
N GLN A 204 6.08 -7.61 -0.46
CA GLN A 204 4.66 -7.90 -0.27
C GLN A 204 4.09 -8.69 -1.46
N THR A 205 4.69 -8.52 -2.64
CA THR A 205 4.42 -9.32 -3.84
C THR A 205 5.72 -9.92 -4.38
N GLY A 206 5.64 -11.07 -5.07
CA GLY A 206 6.80 -11.68 -5.72
C GLY A 206 7.88 -12.25 -4.80
N PHE A 207 7.63 -12.38 -3.50
CA PHE A 207 8.56 -12.97 -2.54
C PHE A 207 8.13 -14.37 -2.14
N ASP A 208 9.02 -15.33 -2.27
CA ASP A 208 8.79 -16.72 -1.91
C ASP A 208 9.75 -17.17 -0.82
N GLN A 209 9.21 -17.44 0.38
CA GLN A 209 9.97 -17.93 1.53
C GLN A 209 9.12 -18.96 2.30
N PRO A 210 9.33 -20.26 2.06
CA PRO A 210 8.57 -21.32 2.71
C PRO A 210 8.73 -21.36 4.24
N LEU A 211 9.86 -20.87 4.78
CA LEU A 211 10.13 -20.81 6.22
C LEU A 211 9.33 -19.70 6.93
N LEU A 212 8.60 -18.85 6.19
CA LEU A 212 7.83 -17.76 6.77
C LEU A 212 6.61 -18.30 7.51
N CYS A 213 6.60 -18.22 8.83
CA CYS A 213 5.52 -18.73 9.70
C CYS A 213 4.70 -17.63 10.37
N ALA A 214 5.20 -16.39 10.44
CA ALA A 214 4.47 -15.29 11.04
C ALA A 214 4.53 -14.01 10.23
N MET A 215 3.46 -13.22 10.30
CA MET A 215 3.38 -11.87 9.76
C MET A 215 2.80 -10.91 10.79
N TYR A 216 3.50 -9.80 11.00
CA TYR A 216 3.12 -8.72 11.90
C TYR A 216 2.75 -7.51 11.05
N VAL A 217 1.47 -7.12 11.07
CA VAL A 217 0.93 -6.13 10.14
C VAL A 217 0.70 -4.80 10.86
N ASP A 218 1.49 -3.79 10.51
CA ASP A 218 1.29 -2.39 10.91
C ASP A 218 1.09 -1.50 9.68
N LYS A 219 0.22 -1.97 8.80
CA LYS A 219 -0.18 -1.29 7.57
C LYS A 219 -1.65 -1.57 7.30
N ARG A 220 -2.37 -0.53 6.83
CA ARG A 220 -3.72 -0.74 6.32
C ARG A 220 -3.66 -1.58 5.04
N LEU A 221 -4.35 -2.70 5.07
CA LEU A 221 -4.50 -3.62 3.95
C LEU A 221 -5.99 -3.71 3.57
N ASP A 222 -6.27 -3.72 2.27
CA ASP A 222 -7.62 -3.83 1.75
C ASP A 222 -7.64 -4.56 0.40
N GLY A 223 -8.73 -5.27 0.12
CA GLY A 223 -8.97 -5.97 -1.13
C GLY A 223 -7.79 -6.85 -1.57
N ILE A 224 -7.37 -6.69 -2.81
CA ILE A 224 -6.29 -7.49 -3.42
C ILE A 224 -4.96 -7.38 -2.63
N GLU A 225 -4.65 -6.21 -2.07
CA GLU A 225 -3.41 -6.01 -1.33
C GLU A 225 -3.36 -6.88 -0.07
N ALA A 226 -4.49 -7.03 0.65
CA ALA A 226 -4.60 -7.91 1.80
C ALA A 226 -4.30 -9.36 1.41
N VAL A 227 -4.96 -9.86 0.37
CA VAL A 227 -4.77 -11.23 -0.13
C VAL A 227 -3.32 -11.46 -0.58
N GLN A 228 -2.76 -10.57 -1.41
CA GLN A 228 -1.40 -10.71 -1.92
C GLN A 228 -0.33 -10.65 -0.83
N THR A 229 -0.54 -9.83 0.19
CA THR A 229 0.40 -9.69 1.31
C THR A 229 0.33 -10.91 2.22
N LEU A 230 -0.85 -11.25 2.73
CA LEU A 230 -1.02 -12.34 3.71
C LEU A 230 -0.76 -13.71 3.09
N SER A 231 -1.05 -13.91 1.80
CA SER A 231 -0.75 -15.15 1.09
C SER A 231 0.76 -15.44 0.94
N ARG A 232 1.66 -14.56 1.40
CA ARG A 232 3.09 -14.91 1.53
C ARG A 232 3.32 -15.98 2.60
N LEU A 233 2.39 -16.09 3.58
CA LEU A 233 2.46 -17.12 4.62
C LEU A 233 1.96 -18.51 4.18
N ASN A 234 1.13 -18.57 3.15
CA ASN A 234 0.37 -19.80 2.80
C ASN A 234 1.23 -20.93 2.21
N ARG A 235 2.53 -20.71 1.98
CA ARG A 235 3.43 -21.72 1.45
C ARG A 235 3.57 -22.90 2.40
N THR A 236 3.28 -24.09 1.91
CA THR A 236 3.58 -25.32 2.63
C THR A 236 5.07 -25.66 2.56
N LEU A 237 5.55 -26.43 3.51
CA LEU A 237 6.90 -27.00 3.52
C LEU A 237 6.81 -28.43 4.08
N PRO A 238 6.35 -29.41 3.27
CA PRO A 238 6.11 -30.78 3.75
C PRO A 238 7.36 -31.42 4.36
N SER A 239 8.56 -31.12 3.82
CA SER A 239 9.83 -31.64 4.32
C SER A 239 10.15 -31.24 5.77
N LYS A 240 9.50 -30.17 6.29
CA LYS A 240 9.65 -29.70 7.69
C LYS A 240 8.32 -29.67 8.44
N GLY A 241 7.25 -30.26 7.88
CA GLY A 241 5.94 -30.34 8.54
C GLY A 241 5.30 -28.99 8.82
N LYS A 242 5.45 -28.00 7.92
CA LYS A 242 4.81 -26.69 8.09
C LYS A 242 3.30 -26.79 8.00
N ASP A 243 2.60 -26.60 9.10
CA ASP A 243 1.14 -26.66 9.25
C ASP A 243 0.52 -25.45 9.93
N THR A 244 1.36 -24.59 10.52
CA THR A 244 0.92 -23.47 11.36
C THR A 244 1.52 -22.15 10.88
N THR A 245 0.68 -21.13 10.83
CA THR A 245 1.06 -19.75 10.56
C THR A 245 0.32 -18.79 11.50
N TYR A 246 0.93 -17.64 11.78
CA TYR A 246 0.38 -16.61 12.65
C TYR A 246 0.31 -15.26 11.97
N VAL A 247 -0.79 -14.55 12.14
CA VAL A 247 -0.93 -13.15 11.77
C VAL A 247 -1.29 -12.33 13.00
N LEU A 248 -0.48 -11.34 13.34
CA LEU A 248 -0.81 -10.32 14.33
C LEU A 248 -1.00 -8.99 13.62
N ASP A 249 -2.18 -8.43 13.72
CA ASP A 249 -2.56 -7.20 13.03
C ASP A 249 -2.85 -6.08 14.02
N PHE A 250 -2.17 -4.93 13.85
CA PHE A 250 -2.26 -3.76 14.72
C PHE A 250 -3.18 -2.66 14.14
N VAL A 251 -3.70 -2.85 12.93
CA VAL A 251 -4.38 -1.77 12.19
C VAL A 251 -5.73 -2.18 11.63
N ASN A 252 -5.82 -3.39 11.04
CA ASN A 252 -6.97 -3.76 10.25
C ASN A 252 -8.08 -4.41 11.09
N ASP A 253 -9.29 -4.25 10.61
CA ASP A 253 -10.45 -4.94 11.16
C ASP A 253 -10.56 -6.35 10.55
N PRO A 254 -10.83 -7.39 11.37
CA PRO A 254 -10.96 -8.76 10.89
C PRO A 254 -11.99 -8.94 9.78
N GLU A 255 -13.11 -8.22 9.83
CA GLU A 255 -14.16 -8.31 8.81
C GLU A 255 -13.69 -7.74 7.47
N THR A 256 -12.92 -6.65 7.49
CA THR A 256 -12.32 -6.06 6.27
C THR A 256 -11.37 -7.04 5.60
N ILE A 257 -10.54 -7.74 6.39
CA ILE A 257 -9.62 -8.75 5.87
C ILE A 257 -10.40 -9.95 5.33
N LEU A 258 -11.39 -10.45 6.07
CA LEU A 258 -12.24 -11.56 5.61
C LEU A 258 -12.90 -11.22 4.27
N ASN A 259 -13.54 -10.05 4.18
CA ASN A 259 -14.20 -9.59 2.97
C ASN A 259 -13.24 -9.43 1.78
N SER A 260 -11.96 -9.16 2.04
CA SER A 260 -10.92 -9.11 1.01
C SER A 260 -10.59 -10.50 0.44
N PHE A 261 -10.69 -11.56 1.25
CA PHE A 261 -10.41 -12.94 0.83
C PHE A 261 -11.59 -13.65 0.17
N LEU A 262 -12.82 -13.36 0.59
CA LEU A 262 -14.03 -14.06 0.13
C LEU A 262 -14.15 -14.17 -1.40
N PRO A 263 -13.86 -13.12 -2.21
CA PRO A 263 -13.95 -13.20 -3.66
C PRO A 263 -13.01 -14.22 -4.30
N TYR A 264 -11.90 -14.55 -3.62
CA TYR A 264 -10.85 -15.43 -4.13
C TYR A 264 -10.90 -16.83 -3.51
N PHE A 265 -11.73 -17.03 -2.49
CA PHE A 265 -11.80 -18.28 -1.75
C PHE A 265 -12.52 -19.38 -2.54
N ARG A 266 -13.75 -19.13 -3.00
CA ARG A 266 -14.58 -20.13 -3.69
C ARG A 266 -14.52 -20.04 -5.21
N THR A 267 -14.53 -18.82 -5.74
CA THR A 267 -14.52 -18.57 -7.19
C THR A 267 -13.96 -17.19 -7.43
N ALA A 268 -13.08 -17.04 -8.43
CA ALA A 268 -12.70 -15.71 -8.91
C ALA A 268 -13.85 -15.13 -9.76
N GLN A 269 -14.99 -14.82 -9.15
CA GLN A 269 -16.06 -14.10 -9.80
C GLN A 269 -15.82 -12.61 -9.64
N ILE A 270 -15.38 -11.98 -10.72
CA ILE A 270 -15.31 -10.53 -10.84
C ILE A 270 -16.48 -10.10 -11.70
N THR A 271 -17.42 -9.42 -11.05
CA THR A 271 -18.71 -9.00 -11.63
C THR A 271 -18.68 -7.66 -12.36
N GLN A 272 -17.51 -7.08 -12.61
CA GLN A 272 -17.42 -5.80 -13.32
C GLN A 272 -16.61 -5.95 -14.60
N THR A 273 -17.31 -6.00 -15.73
CA THR A 273 -16.74 -5.68 -17.04
C THR A 273 -16.47 -4.19 -17.13
N THR A 274 -15.32 -3.80 -17.61
CA THR A 274 -15.02 -2.39 -17.87
C THR A 274 -15.78 -1.98 -19.14
N ASP A 275 -16.73 -1.05 -18.98
CA ASP A 275 -17.49 -0.50 -20.09
C ASP A 275 -16.56 0.35 -20.99
N PRO A 276 -16.39 0.02 -22.28
CA PRO A 276 -15.57 0.81 -23.19
C PRO A 276 -16.05 2.27 -23.31
N ASP A 277 -17.33 2.54 -23.14
CA ASP A 277 -17.89 3.89 -23.25
C ASP A 277 -17.46 4.81 -22.10
N LEU A 278 -16.97 4.26 -20.98
CA LEU A 278 -16.43 5.04 -19.86
C LEU A 278 -15.27 5.96 -20.27
N VAL A 279 -14.50 5.62 -21.30
CA VAL A 279 -13.43 6.48 -21.84
C VAL A 279 -14.03 7.75 -22.42
N HIS A 280 -15.09 7.61 -23.23
CA HIS A 280 -15.79 8.73 -23.83
C HIS A 280 -16.48 9.61 -22.79
N ASP A 281 -17.07 9.01 -21.76
CA ASP A 281 -17.70 9.75 -20.66
C ASP A 281 -16.68 10.56 -19.85
N LEU A 282 -15.53 9.97 -19.55
CA LEU A 282 -14.43 10.68 -18.90
C LEU A 282 -13.84 11.78 -19.79
N ALA A 283 -13.69 11.54 -21.10
CA ALA A 283 -13.23 12.57 -22.04
C ALA A 283 -14.15 13.79 -22.03
N ARG A 284 -15.46 13.57 -22.16
CA ARG A 284 -16.48 14.66 -22.10
C ARG A 284 -16.45 15.39 -20.76
N LYS A 285 -16.33 14.69 -19.66
CA LYS A 285 -16.23 15.28 -18.32
C LYS A 285 -15.01 16.18 -18.19
N LEU A 286 -13.85 15.72 -18.68
CA LEU A 286 -12.60 16.48 -18.66
C LEU A 286 -12.65 17.72 -19.56
N GLU A 287 -13.28 17.63 -20.72
CA GLU A 287 -13.49 18.76 -21.63
C GLU A 287 -14.38 19.84 -20.99
N THR A 288 -15.47 19.43 -20.30
CA THR A 288 -16.39 20.33 -19.64
C THR A 288 -15.73 21.17 -18.53
N ALA A 289 -14.66 20.69 -17.92
CA ALA A 289 -13.91 21.42 -16.90
C ALA A 289 -13.19 22.68 -17.43
N GLY A 290 -13.02 22.81 -18.77
CA GLY A 290 -12.47 23.99 -19.42
C GLY A 290 -11.00 24.31 -19.04
N ILE A 291 -10.23 23.30 -18.68
CA ILE A 291 -8.79 23.42 -18.38
C ILE A 291 -7.95 23.39 -19.66
N TYR A 292 -8.41 22.71 -20.69
CA TYR A 292 -7.81 22.68 -22.01
C TYR A 292 -8.87 22.83 -23.09
N THR A 293 -8.44 23.04 -24.32
CA THR A 293 -9.34 23.11 -25.50
C THR A 293 -8.95 22.05 -26.52
N ALA A 294 -9.89 21.62 -27.37
CA ALA A 294 -9.63 20.67 -28.45
C ALA A 294 -8.53 21.17 -29.38
N ASP A 295 -8.51 22.48 -29.72
CA ASP A 295 -7.46 23.10 -30.54
C ASP A 295 -6.04 23.03 -29.90
N GLU A 296 -5.95 23.09 -28.58
CA GLU A 296 -4.69 22.89 -27.86
C GLU A 296 -4.21 21.46 -27.94
N VAL A 297 -5.14 20.48 -27.85
CA VAL A 297 -4.84 19.06 -28.01
C VAL A 297 -4.34 18.76 -29.43
N ASP A 298 -5.03 19.29 -30.45
CA ASP A 298 -4.65 19.09 -31.85
C ASP A 298 -3.30 19.73 -32.18
N ARG A 299 -3.08 20.98 -31.78
CA ARG A 299 -1.76 21.64 -31.98
C ARG A 299 -0.63 20.91 -31.30
N PHE A 300 -0.89 20.43 -30.08
CA PHE A 300 0.09 19.63 -29.36
C PHE A 300 0.39 18.31 -30.07
N ALA A 301 -0.66 17.57 -30.49
CA ALA A 301 -0.51 16.30 -31.18
C ALA A 301 0.23 16.47 -32.53
N HIS A 302 -0.09 17.50 -33.31
CA HIS A 302 0.59 17.81 -34.55
C HIS A 302 2.06 18.08 -34.33
N ALA A 303 2.42 18.94 -33.38
CA ALA A 303 3.82 19.27 -33.08
C ALA A 303 4.59 18.05 -32.52
N PHE A 304 3.96 17.22 -31.74
CA PHE A 304 4.60 16.06 -31.10
C PHE A 304 4.80 14.90 -32.06
N ILE A 305 3.77 14.55 -32.87
CA ILE A 305 3.77 13.36 -33.73
C ILE A 305 4.41 13.66 -35.08
N ILE A 306 4.04 14.77 -35.73
CA ILE A 306 4.42 15.08 -37.12
C ILE A 306 5.74 15.83 -37.20
N GLU A 307 5.89 16.91 -36.42
CA GLU A 307 7.10 17.74 -36.49
C GLU A 307 8.29 17.15 -35.72
N LYS A 308 8.07 16.13 -34.86
CA LYS A 308 9.06 15.55 -33.92
C LYS A 308 9.86 16.62 -33.16
N ALA A 309 9.23 17.76 -32.95
CA ALA A 309 9.85 18.95 -32.39
C ALA A 309 9.88 18.89 -30.87
N HIS A 310 10.82 18.13 -30.31
CA HIS A 310 10.97 17.87 -28.87
C HIS A 310 11.12 19.12 -27.94
N GLY A 311 10.66 20.26 -28.33
CA GLY A 311 10.67 21.48 -27.52
C GLY A 311 9.50 22.43 -27.78
N LYS A 312 8.86 22.36 -28.95
CA LYS A 312 7.81 23.31 -29.38
C LYS A 312 6.41 22.95 -28.91
N HIS A 313 6.19 21.69 -28.45
CA HIS A 313 4.90 21.21 -27.95
C HIS A 313 4.58 21.69 -26.53
N THR A 314 5.49 22.39 -25.87
CA THR A 314 5.32 22.88 -24.49
C THR A 314 4.29 24.02 -24.36
N GLY A 315 4.00 24.76 -25.43
CA GLY A 315 3.09 25.91 -25.36
C GLY A 315 1.67 25.55 -24.96
N ALA A 316 1.04 24.57 -25.66
CA ALA A 316 -0.33 24.14 -25.37
C ALA A 316 -0.43 23.50 -23.99
N LEU A 317 0.53 22.64 -23.62
CA LEU A 317 0.61 22.04 -22.29
C LEU A 317 0.80 23.09 -21.19
N LYS A 318 1.62 24.12 -21.47
CA LYS A 318 1.83 25.23 -20.53
C LYS A 318 0.55 26.03 -20.32
N SER A 319 -0.15 26.40 -21.40
CA SER A 319 -1.39 27.16 -21.29
C SER A 319 -2.48 26.43 -20.47
N ALA A 320 -2.61 25.12 -20.68
CA ALA A 320 -3.54 24.30 -19.90
C ALA A 320 -3.11 24.17 -18.41
N ALA A 321 -1.82 23.97 -18.18
CA ALA A 321 -1.27 23.90 -16.82
C ALA A 321 -1.40 25.23 -16.06
N ASP A 322 -1.09 26.35 -16.73
CA ASP A 322 -1.23 27.68 -16.14
C ASP A 322 -2.70 27.96 -15.79
N ARG A 323 -3.66 27.65 -16.68
CA ARG A 323 -5.10 27.79 -16.38
C ARG A 323 -5.55 27.00 -15.16
N PHE A 324 -5.09 25.76 -15.03
CA PHE A 324 -5.38 24.95 -13.84
C PHE A 324 -4.75 25.56 -12.60
N ASN A 325 -3.46 25.87 -12.65
CA ASN A 325 -2.73 26.38 -11.51
C ASN A 325 -3.26 27.73 -11.05
N ASP A 326 -3.58 28.64 -11.97
CA ASP A 326 -4.14 29.96 -11.65
C ASP A 326 -5.50 29.84 -10.97
N ARG A 327 -6.41 28.95 -11.48
CA ARG A 327 -7.69 28.67 -10.84
C ARG A 327 -7.49 28.05 -9.46
N TYR A 328 -6.55 27.12 -9.32
CA TYR A 328 -6.27 26.44 -8.06
C TYR A 328 -5.74 27.41 -7.00
N TYR A 329 -4.80 28.30 -7.39
CA TYR A 329 -4.25 29.28 -6.47
C TYR A 329 -5.26 30.39 -6.12
N ALA A 330 -6.12 30.79 -7.06
CA ALA A 330 -7.23 31.70 -6.76
C ALA A 330 -8.20 31.09 -5.74
N ALA A 331 -8.62 29.84 -5.95
CA ALA A 331 -9.49 29.13 -5.03
C ALA A 331 -8.88 28.96 -3.62
N LEU A 332 -7.57 28.70 -3.55
CA LEU A 332 -6.84 28.62 -2.29
C LEU A 332 -6.83 29.98 -1.58
N LYS A 333 -6.61 31.08 -2.32
CA LYS A 333 -6.58 32.45 -1.76
C LYS A 333 -7.94 32.86 -1.23
N ASP A 334 -9.00 32.48 -1.95
CA ASP A 334 -10.38 32.83 -1.63
C ASP A 334 -11.04 31.84 -0.67
N GLN A 335 -10.29 30.80 -0.23
CA GLN A 335 -10.75 29.69 0.61
C GLN A 335 -12.00 28.99 0.04
N ASP A 336 -12.13 28.99 -1.29
CA ASP A 336 -13.24 28.33 -2.01
C ASP A 336 -13.01 26.82 -2.08
N LYS A 337 -13.49 26.12 -1.06
CA LYS A 337 -13.36 24.66 -0.95
C LYS A 337 -14.04 23.92 -2.11
N ALA A 338 -15.16 24.43 -2.62
CA ALA A 338 -15.88 23.78 -3.72
C ALA A 338 -15.04 23.78 -5.01
N SER A 339 -14.44 24.92 -5.36
CA SER A 339 -13.54 25.04 -6.51
C SER A 339 -12.25 24.21 -6.33
N ILE A 340 -11.70 24.13 -5.11
CA ILE A 340 -10.54 23.27 -4.81
C ILE A 340 -10.89 21.79 -5.03
N ASP A 341 -12.02 21.33 -4.49
CA ASP A 341 -12.48 19.94 -4.63
C ASP A 341 -12.76 19.58 -6.11
N GLU A 342 -13.33 20.51 -6.88
CA GLU A 342 -13.56 20.33 -8.32
C GLU A 342 -12.23 20.17 -9.10
N LEU A 343 -11.25 21.01 -8.83
CA LEU A 343 -9.94 20.94 -9.48
C LEU A 343 -9.15 19.70 -9.06
N ASP A 344 -9.25 19.30 -7.81
CA ASP A 344 -8.67 18.03 -7.33
C ASP A 344 -9.33 16.81 -7.98
N LEU A 345 -10.66 16.88 -8.19
CA LEU A 345 -11.40 15.86 -8.93
C LEU A 345 -10.95 15.80 -10.38
N PHE A 346 -10.84 16.96 -11.06
CA PHE A 346 -10.29 17.02 -12.42
C PHE A 346 -8.94 16.32 -12.53
N ARG A 347 -8.01 16.61 -11.62
CA ARG A 347 -6.68 15.98 -11.61
C ARG A 347 -6.74 14.47 -11.40
N LYS A 348 -7.66 13.98 -10.56
CA LYS A 348 -7.92 12.55 -10.36
C LYS A 348 -8.48 11.91 -11.63
N ASP A 349 -9.44 12.58 -12.27
CA ASP A 349 -10.10 12.13 -13.50
C ASP A 349 -9.11 12.07 -14.68
N VAL A 350 -8.20 13.04 -14.83
CA VAL A 350 -7.06 12.97 -15.79
C VAL A 350 -6.26 11.69 -15.59
N GLY A 351 -5.91 11.37 -14.33
CA GLY A 351 -5.19 10.15 -14.03
C GLY A 351 -5.98 8.87 -14.30
N SER A 352 -7.30 8.92 -14.13
CA SER A 352 -8.20 7.80 -14.38
C SER A 352 -8.40 7.58 -15.88
N PHE A 353 -8.60 8.65 -16.64
CA PHE A 353 -8.71 8.61 -18.10
C PHE A 353 -7.46 7.98 -18.75
N VAL A 354 -6.26 8.46 -18.40
CA VAL A 354 -5.01 7.93 -18.98
C VAL A 354 -4.87 6.44 -18.69
N ARG A 355 -5.12 6.01 -17.45
CA ARG A 355 -5.04 4.58 -17.11
C ARG A 355 -6.09 3.73 -17.83
N LEU A 356 -7.31 4.25 -17.93
CA LEU A 356 -8.42 3.54 -18.57
C LEU A 356 -8.19 3.43 -20.08
N TYR A 357 -7.77 4.52 -20.73
CA TYR A 357 -7.42 4.52 -22.14
C TYR A 357 -6.22 3.58 -22.44
N ASP A 358 -5.13 3.68 -21.66
CA ASP A 358 -3.95 2.81 -21.83
C ASP A 358 -4.32 1.31 -21.72
N PHE A 359 -5.33 0.99 -20.95
CA PHE A 359 -5.84 -0.37 -20.81
C PHE A 359 -6.77 -0.77 -21.96
N LEU A 360 -7.80 0.03 -22.21
CA LEU A 360 -8.85 -0.34 -23.17
C LEU A 360 -8.35 -0.29 -24.62
N SER A 361 -7.45 0.61 -24.96
CA SER A 361 -6.83 0.66 -26.29
C SER A 361 -6.01 -0.59 -26.68
N GLN A 362 -5.72 -1.47 -25.70
CA GLN A 362 -5.09 -2.77 -25.96
C GLN A 362 -6.11 -3.87 -26.30
N ILE A 363 -7.39 -3.64 -26.05
CA ILE A 363 -8.46 -4.64 -26.16
C ILE A 363 -9.50 -4.21 -27.18
N VAL A 364 -9.78 -2.91 -27.22
CA VAL A 364 -10.79 -2.29 -28.10
C VAL A 364 -10.05 -1.39 -29.08
N ASP A 365 -10.29 -1.61 -30.34
CA ASP A 365 -9.88 -0.65 -31.39
C ASP A 365 -10.94 0.43 -31.46
N TYR A 366 -10.62 1.61 -30.95
CA TYR A 366 -11.55 2.73 -30.93
C TYR A 366 -11.68 3.40 -32.30
N GLU A 367 -10.70 3.19 -33.21
CA GLU A 367 -10.60 3.92 -34.49
C GLU A 367 -10.78 5.46 -34.32
N ASP A 368 -10.47 5.96 -33.12
CA ASP A 368 -10.68 7.35 -32.70
C ASP A 368 -9.34 8.04 -32.39
N THR A 369 -8.85 8.74 -33.39
CA THR A 369 -7.58 9.50 -33.29
C THR A 369 -7.66 10.65 -32.30
N ASP A 370 -8.83 11.17 -31.99
CA ASP A 370 -8.96 12.30 -31.06
C ASP A 370 -8.82 11.82 -29.61
N LEU A 371 -9.31 10.62 -29.29
CA LEU A 371 -9.02 9.98 -28.00
C LEU A 371 -7.54 9.70 -27.82
N GLU A 372 -6.83 9.27 -28.87
CA GLU A 372 -5.39 9.00 -28.80
C GLU A 372 -4.59 10.30 -28.55
N LYS A 373 -4.91 11.36 -29.29
CA LYS A 373 -4.31 12.68 -29.09
C LYS A 373 -4.57 13.19 -27.67
N LEU A 374 -5.80 13.05 -27.19
CA LEU A 374 -6.19 13.46 -25.83
C LEU A 374 -5.43 12.66 -24.76
N ALA A 375 -5.30 11.36 -24.93
CA ALA A 375 -4.57 10.50 -24.00
C ALA A 375 -3.09 10.91 -23.90
N LEU A 376 -2.46 11.18 -25.04
CA LEU A 376 -1.08 11.64 -25.08
C LEU A 376 -0.92 13.02 -24.43
N PHE A 377 -1.82 13.96 -24.74
CA PHE A 377 -1.85 15.29 -24.14
C PHE A 377 -2.00 15.24 -22.62
N LEU A 378 -3.01 14.53 -22.13
CA LEU A 378 -3.30 14.42 -20.70
C LEU A 378 -2.21 13.68 -19.92
N ARG A 379 -1.54 12.70 -20.53
CA ARG A 379 -0.40 12.00 -19.93
C ARG A 379 0.74 12.98 -19.61
N LEU A 380 1.01 13.93 -20.51
CA LEU A 380 2.05 14.93 -20.34
C LEU A 380 1.60 16.19 -19.58
N LEU A 381 0.30 16.45 -19.54
CA LEU A 381 -0.29 17.53 -18.74
C LEU A 381 -0.30 17.19 -17.24
N LYS A 382 -0.67 15.96 -16.87
CA LYS A 382 -0.85 15.51 -15.47
C LYS A 382 0.29 15.89 -14.51
N PRO A 383 1.59 15.68 -14.85
CA PRO A 383 2.69 16.07 -13.96
C PRO A 383 2.86 17.58 -13.78
N ARG A 384 2.23 18.40 -14.64
CA ARG A 384 2.28 19.86 -14.59
C ARG A 384 1.14 20.50 -13.80
N LEU A 385 0.12 19.72 -13.45
CA LEU A 385 -0.98 20.14 -12.58
C LEU A 385 -0.49 20.16 -11.13
N THR A 386 -0.02 21.31 -10.67
CA THR A 386 0.52 21.47 -9.34
C THR A 386 -0.62 21.70 -8.35
N VAL A 387 -0.80 20.75 -7.45
CA VAL A 387 -1.64 20.92 -6.26
C VAL A 387 -0.66 21.13 -5.12
N ARG A 388 -0.76 22.25 -4.39
CA ARG A 388 -0.11 22.29 -3.09
C ARG A 388 -0.71 21.17 -2.28
N LYS A 389 0.08 20.13 -2.04
CA LYS A 389 -0.15 19.35 -0.83
C LYS A 389 0.00 20.41 0.26
N SER A 390 -1.05 20.60 1.06
CA SER A 390 -0.90 21.29 2.33
C SER A 390 0.09 20.46 3.13
N THR A 391 1.35 20.76 3.00
CA THR A 391 2.40 20.46 3.95
C THR A 391 2.32 21.57 4.99
N GLU A 392 1.14 21.83 5.51
CA GLU A 392 1.01 22.35 6.84
C GLU A 392 1.40 21.17 7.72
N GLU A 393 2.69 21.11 8.02
CA GLU A 393 3.19 20.33 9.13
C GLU A 393 2.43 20.84 10.35
N LEU A 394 1.48 20.05 10.83
CA LEU A 394 0.87 20.28 12.13
C LEU A 394 2.01 20.43 13.11
N ASP A 395 2.12 21.62 13.70
CA ASP A 395 3.05 21.81 14.82
C ASP A 395 2.54 21.01 16.03
N LEU A 396 3.01 19.79 16.12
CA LEU A 396 2.71 18.85 17.20
C LEU A 396 3.68 19.05 18.39
N SER A 397 4.53 20.07 18.36
CA SER A 397 5.52 20.33 19.41
C SER A 397 4.88 20.63 20.78
N SER A 398 3.63 21.14 20.78
CA SER A 398 2.83 21.41 21.98
C SER A 398 2.00 20.21 22.46
N ILE A 399 2.03 19.08 21.76
CA ILE A 399 1.25 17.88 22.09
C ILE A 399 2.18 16.83 22.70
N GLU A 400 1.74 16.17 23.75
CA GLU A 400 2.43 15.06 24.40
C GLU A 400 1.54 13.84 24.46
N LEU A 401 2.10 12.69 24.09
CA LEU A 401 1.44 11.40 24.22
C LEU A 401 1.50 10.94 25.67
N THR A 402 0.43 11.15 26.43
CA THR A 402 0.37 10.86 27.86
C THR A 402 0.07 9.41 28.17
N HIS A 403 -0.63 8.74 27.31
CA HIS A 403 -0.98 7.33 27.51
C HIS A 403 -1.14 6.63 26.17
N ILE A 404 -0.56 5.43 26.06
CA ILE A 404 -0.79 4.51 24.94
C ILE A 404 -0.83 3.07 25.45
N LYS A 405 -1.76 2.28 24.96
CA LYS A 405 -1.91 0.88 25.30
C LYS A 405 -2.33 0.06 24.10
N GLN A 406 -1.63 -1.04 23.88
CA GLN A 406 -2.05 -2.08 22.95
C GLN A 406 -2.88 -3.12 23.70
N THR A 407 -4.09 -3.36 23.24
CA THR A 407 -4.98 -4.38 23.83
C THR A 407 -5.32 -5.39 22.75
N ARG A 408 -5.17 -6.68 23.09
CA ARG A 408 -5.64 -7.77 22.24
C ARG A 408 -7.14 -7.64 22.09
N ARG A 409 -7.64 -7.49 20.85
CA ARG A 409 -9.07 -7.34 20.54
C ARG A 409 -9.75 -8.69 20.36
N SER A 410 -9.09 -9.58 19.64
CA SER A 410 -9.60 -10.92 19.37
C SER A 410 -8.45 -11.87 19.04
N GLU A 411 -8.66 -13.13 19.36
CA GLU A 411 -7.79 -14.25 18.97
C GLU A 411 -8.69 -15.35 18.47
N GLY A 412 -8.42 -15.93 17.32
CA GLY A 412 -9.23 -17.02 16.80
C GLY A 412 -8.97 -17.30 15.32
N SER A 413 -9.77 -18.20 14.78
CA SER A 413 -9.83 -18.51 13.38
C SER A 413 -10.89 -17.64 12.71
N ILE A 414 -10.51 -16.95 11.62
CA ILE A 414 -11.47 -16.32 10.73
C ILE A 414 -11.82 -17.38 9.69
N SER A 415 -13.04 -17.96 9.80
CA SER A 415 -13.44 -19.02 8.89
C SER A 415 -13.91 -18.46 7.55
N LEU A 416 -13.31 -18.97 6.49
CA LEU A 416 -13.73 -18.72 5.10
C LEU A 416 -14.86 -19.67 4.65
N THR A 417 -15.10 -20.77 5.37
CA THR A 417 -16.08 -21.81 4.97
C THR A 417 -17.50 -21.58 5.49
N GLY A 418 -17.71 -20.59 6.33
CA GLY A 418 -19.04 -20.29 6.92
C GLY A 418 -19.43 -21.13 8.14
N ASP A 419 -18.68 -22.19 8.45
CA ASP A 419 -18.89 -23.06 9.63
C ASP A 419 -17.96 -22.71 10.80
N GLY A 420 -17.27 -21.58 10.75
CA GLY A 420 -16.33 -21.16 11.77
C GLY A 420 -17.00 -20.46 12.94
N ASP A 421 -16.47 -20.69 14.12
CA ASP A 421 -16.83 -19.96 15.32
C ASP A 421 -16.69 -18.45 15.08
N LYS A 422 -17.77 -17.71 15.34
CA LYS A 422 -17.71 -16.25 15.36
C LYS A 422 -16.63 -15.83 16.36
N LEU A 423 -15.76 -14.91 15.96
CA LEU A 423 -14.77 -14.29 16.83
C LEU A 423 -15.44 -13.91 18.15
N LYS A 424 -15.07 -14.55 19.26
CA LYS A 424 -15.54 -14.16 20.58
C LYS A 424 -14.80 -12.91 21.01
N PRO A 425 -15.50 -11.80 21.30
CA PRO A 425 -14.86 -10.65 21.94
C PRO A 425 -14.40 -11.08 23.34
N MET A 426 -13.18 -10.72 23.70
CA MET A 426 -12.68 -10.82 25.07
C MET A 426 -13.15 -9.64 25.89
#